data_2f34fc34163b142ee4cb2867a4aa22df
#
_entry.id   2f34fc34163b142ee4cb2867a4aa22df
#
_cell.length_a   1.000
_cell.length_b   1.000
_cell.length_c   1.000
_cell.angle_alpha   90.00
_cell.angle_beta   90.00
_cell.angle_gamma   90.00
#
_symmetry.space_group_name_H-M   'P 1'
#
loop_
_entity.id
_entity.type
_entity.pdbx_description
1 polymer ?
#
loop_
_entity_poly.entity_id
_entity_poly.type
_entity_poly.pdbx_seq_one_letter_code
_entity_poly.pdbx_strand_id
1 'polypeptide(L)'
;HRDLHSFPTRRSSDLKLERALINFMLDYHVTKHNYTELFPPFLAHAEAMQNTGQLPKFKDDMYEIPADALYCIPTAEVPVTNLHQGEIIPESELPKKYAAYSACFRREAGSYGKDTRGLIRVHQFNKVELVKFVHPDNSYKELETLLENAEAILQALGLHYRVLELCSGDLSFSAAKCYDLEVWSPAENKYLEVSSCSNFENFQARRSNIRYRNNSTGKSELIHTLNGSGVATPRLMVALLETYQQEDEIGRASCRERV
;
A
#
# COMPACT_ATOMS: atom_id res chain seq x y z
N HIS A 1 -28.98 3.59 -2.44
CA HIS A 1 -29.27 2.57 -1.40
C HIS A 1 -29.10 1.11 -1.84
N ARG A 2 -28.77 0.85 -3.13
CA ARG A 2 -28.49 -0.52 -3.60
C ARG A 2 -27.03 -0.92 -3.46
N ASP A 3 -26.12 0.01 -3.16
CA ASP A 3 -24.68 -0.20 -3.20
C ASP A 3 -24.05 -0.63 -1.87
N LEU A 4 -24.84 -0.65 -0.78
CA LEU A 4 -24.42 -1.25 0.50
C LEU A 4 -24.31 -2.78 0.44
N HIS A 5 -24.77 -3.40 -0.65
CA HIS A 5 -24.61 -4.83 -0.91
C HIS A 5 -23.27 -5.19 -1.58
N SER A 6 -22.39 -4.22 -1.81
CA SER A 6 -21.03 -4.47 -2.31
C SER A 6 -20.05 -4.94 -1.24
N PHE A 7 -20.54 -5.33 -0.05
CA PHE A 7 -19.78 -6.18 0.87
C PHE A 7 -20.19 -7.64 0.63
N PRO A 8 -19.60 -8.32 -0.36
CA PRO A 8 -19.91 -9.73 -0.52
C PRO A 8 -19.51 -10.44 0.77
N THR A 9 -20.47 -11.10 1.40
CA THR A 9 -20.19 -12.03 2.48
C THR A 9 -19.27 -13.08 1.91
N ARG A 10 -17.96 -12.94 2.15
CA ARG A 10 -16.96 -13.84 1.60
C ARG A 10 -17.14 -15.23 2.18
N ARG A 11 -17.03 -16.24 1.34
CA ARG A 11 -17.07 -17.64 1.77
C ARG A 11 -15.85 -17.97 2.64
N SER A 12 -15.97 -19.00 3.44
CA SER A 12 -14.87 -19.45 4.32
C SER A 12 -13.55 -19.72 3.58
N SER A 13 -13.62 -20.26 2.36
CA SER A 13 -12.44 -20.48 1.48
C SER A 13 -11.73 -19.17 1.13
N ASP A 14 -12.49 -18.15 0.72
CA ASP A 14 -11.94 -16.87 0.28
C ASP A 14 -11.27 -16.13 1.44
N LEU A 15 -11.88 -16.20 2.63
CA LEU A 15 -11.30 -15.64 3.86
C LEU A 15 -10.01 -16.35 4.29
N LYS A 16 -9.93 -17.68 4.09
CA LYS A 16 -8.69 -18.43 4.37
C LYS A 16 -7.58 -18.00 3.43
N LEU A 17 -7.89 -17.89 2.13
CA LEU A 17 -6.93 -17.42 1.13
C LEU A 17 -6.44 -16.00 1.45
N GLU A 18 -7.36 -15.07 1.74
CA GLU A 18 -6.98 -13.69 2.05
C GLU A 18 -6.08 -13.59 3.28
N ARG A 19 -6.40 -14.32 4.38
CA ARG A 19 -5.53 -14.35 5.56
C ARG A 19 -4.17 -14.97 5.27
N ALA A 20 -4.13 -16.05 4.49
CA ALA A 20 -2.88 -16.67 4.08
C ALA A 20 -2.01 -15.71 3.27
N LEU A 21 -2.61 -14.95 2.35
CA LEU A 21 -1.90 -13.93 1.58
C LEU A 21 -1.36 -12.79 2.45
N ILE A 22 -2.15 -12.29 3.39
CA ILE A 22 -1.70 -11.24 4.31
C ILE A 22 -0.51 -11.73 5.13
N ASN A 23 -0.60 -12.91 5.75
CA ASN A 23 0.48 -13.48 6.52
C ASN A 23 1.73 -13.73 5.64
N PHE A 24 1.54 -14.32 4.46
CA PHE A 24 2.62 -14.55 3.51
C PHE A 24 3.37 -13.25 3.15
N MET A 25 2.64 -12.19 2.81
CA MET A 25 3.25 -10.91 2.44
C MET A 25 4.02 -10.27 3.62
N LEU A 26 3.43 -10.28 4.82
CA LEU A 26 4.09 -9.76 6.03
C LEU A 26 5.35 -10.56 6.34
N ASP A 27 5.24 -11.89 6.45
CA ASP A 27 6.37 -12.78 6.75
C ASP A 27 7.49 -12.63 5.70
N TYR A 28 7.11 -12.51 4.43
CA TYR A 28 8.07 -12.36 3.33
C TYR A 28 8.85 -11.04 3.46
N HIS A 29 8.15 -9.92 3.69
CA HIS A 29 8.81 -8.62 3.83
C HIS A 29 9.65 -8.53 5.11
N VAL A 30 9.20 -9.10 6.22
CA VAL A 30 9.96 -9.15 7.47
C VAL A 30 11.21 -10.00 7.32
N THR A 31 11.07 -11.23 6.80
CA THR A 31 12.17 -12.20 6.80
C THR A 31 13.16 -12.02 5.65
N LYS A 32 12.69 -11.63 4.46
CA LYS A 32 13.52 -11.50 3.26
C LYS A 32 14.02 -10.10 3.00
N HIS A 33 13.21 -9.10 3.36
CA HIS A 33 13.52 -7.70 3.05
C HIS A 33 13.87 -6.86 4.29
N ASN A 34 13.88 -7.48 5.49
CA ASN A 34 14.23 -6.83 6.76
C ASN A 34 13.35 -5.61 7.08
N TYR A 35 12.04 -5.74 6.85
CA TYR A 35 11.07 -4.77 7.35
C TYR A 35 10.70 -5.08 8.82
N THR A 36 10.38 -4.03 9.57
CA THR A 36 9.77 -4.17 10.88
C THR A 36 8.25 -4.19 10.72
N GLU A 37 7.60 -5.23 11.22
CA GLU A 37 6.14 -5.32 11.19
C GLU A 37 5.51 -4.34 12.17
N LEU A 38 4.44 -3.66 11.72
CA LEU A 38 3.61 -2.76 12.53
C LEU A 38 2.13 -3.09 12.35
N PHE A 39 1.38 -2.92 13.43
CA PHE A 39 -0.08 -2.93 13.42
C PHE A 39 -0.61 -1.54 13.78
N PRO A 40 -0.93 -0.70 12.79
CA PRO A 40 -1.33 0.68 13.01
C PRO A 40 -2.81 0.82 13.36
N PRO A 41 -3.24 1.95 13.96
CA PRO A 41 -4.65 2.27 14.10
C PRO A 41 -5.32 2.48 12.74
N PHE A 42 -6.61 2.12 12.64
CA PHE A 42 -7.39 2.32 11.40
C PHE A 42 -8.17 3.64 11.39
N LEU A 43 -8.08 4.41 12.47
CA LEU A 43 -8.62 5.76 12.58
C LEU A 43 -7.46 6.74 12.81
N ALA A 44 -7.53 7.89 12.16
CA ALA A 44 -6.49 8.90 12.27
C ALA A 44 -7.11 10.31 12.29
N HIS A 45 -6.41 11.26 12.92
CA HIS A 45 -6.79 12.67 12.92
C HIS A 45 -6.53 13.32 11.55
N ALA A 46 -7.24 14.41 11.28
CA ALA A 46 -7.09 15.19 10.05
C ALA A 46 -5.63 15.64 9.78
N GLU A 47 -4.87 15.93 10.84
CA GLU A 47 -3.46 16.31 10.73
C GLU A 47 -2.62 15.19 10.07
N ALA A 48 -2.82 13.93 10.49
CA ALA A 48 -2.11 12.80 9.90
C ALA A 48 -2.44 12.63 8.41
N MET A 49 -3.71 12.87 8.02
CA MET A 49 -4.15 12.87 6.63
C MET A 49 -3.54 14.02 5.81
N GLN A 50 -3.39 15.21 6.44
CA GLN A 50 -2.75 16.36 5.81
C GLN A 50 -1.25 16.13 5.60
N ASN A 51 -0.58 15.55 6.60
CA ASN A 51 0.86 15.27 6.58
C ASN A 51 1.25 14.36 5.40
N THR A 52 0.43 13.37 5.08
CA THR A 52 0.65 12.46 3.96
C THR A 52 0.08 12.96 2.63
N GLY A 53 -0.62 14.09 2.62
CA GLY A 53 -1.18 14.69 1.41
C GLY A 53 -2.56 14.14 1.00
N GLN A 54 -3.22 13.35 1.87
CA GLN A 54 -4.58 12.86 1.60
C GLN A 54 -5.59 14.00 1.68
N LEU A 55 -5.51 14.84 2.70
CA LEU A 55 -6.30 16.06 2.83
C LEU A 55 -5.48 17.28 2.35
N PRO A 56 -6.17 18.29 1.78
CA PRO A 56 -7.62 18.40 1.53
C PRO A 56 -8.08 17.74 0.22
N LYS A 57 -7.17 17.31 -0.67
CA LYS A 57 -7.45 16.95 -2.07
C LYS A 57 -8.43 15.80 -2.22
N PHE A 58 -8.29 14.74 -1.40
CA PHE A 58 -9.10 13.53 -1.50
C PHE A 58 -10.21 13.47 -0.45
N LYS A 59 -10.68 14.62 0.06
CA LYS A 59 -11.70 14.66 1.11
C LYS A 59 -12.98 13.91 0.72
N ASP A 60 -13.41 14.01 -0.53
CA ASP A 60 -14.65 13.37 -0.99
C ASP A 60 -14.54 11.83 -1.04
N ASP A 61 -13.33 11.30 -1.12
CA ASP A 61 -13.05 9.86 -1.10
C ASP A 61 -12.84 9.28 0.29
N MET A 62 -12.89 10.10 1.35
CA MET A 62 -12.66 9.66 2.72
C MET A 62 -13.95 9.46 3.51
N TYR A 63 -13.93 8.48 4.41
CA TYR A 63 -14.92 8.33 5.46
C TYR A 63 -14.51 9.16 6.67
N GLU A 64 -15.29 10.19 6.98
CA GLU A 64 -15.12 11.07 8.13
C GLU A 64 -16.06 10.64 9.27
N ILE A 65 -15.57 10.74 10.52
CA ILE A 65 -16.32 10.56 11.75
C ILE A 65 -16.38 11.92 12.47
N PRO A 66 -17.33 12.80 12.13
CA PRO A 66 -17.31 14.19 12.58
C PRO A 66 -17.39 14.35 14.09
N ALA A 67 -18.10 13.44 14.79
CA ALA A 67 -18.28 13.50 16.24
C ALA A 67 -16.95 13.43 17.01
N ASP A 68 -15.98 12.71 16.45
CA ASP A 68 -14.68 12.46 17.10
C ASP A 68 -13.52 13.16 16.38
N ALA A 69 -13.81 13.92 15.32
CA ALA A 69 -12.81 14.55 14.43
C ALA A 69 -11.79 13.53 13.86
N LEU A 70 -12.26 12.33 13.53
CA LEU A 70 -11.46 11.23 13.02
C LEU A 70 -11.85 10.87 11.58
N TYR A 71 -10.92 10.20 10.91
CA TYR A 71 -11.10 9.64 9.57
C TYR A 71 -10.73 8.15 9.59
N CYS A 72 -11.49 7.33 8.86
CA CYS A 72 -11.03 5.99 8.53
C CYS A 72 -9.86 6.09 7.53
N ILE A 73 -8.76 5.38 7.79
CA ILE A 73 -7.57 5.47 6.94
C ILE A 73 -7.82 4.88 5.53
N PRO A 74 -7.43 5.55 4.44
CA PRO A 74 -7.49 4.99 3.09
C PRO A 74 -6.33 4.03 2.78
N THR A 75 -5.29 4.04 3.62
CA THR A 75 -4.04 3.27 3.51
C THR A 75 -3.28 3.33 4.83
N ALA A 76 -2.52 2.29 5.17
CA ALA A 76 -1.63 2.30 6.32
C ALA A 76 -0.47 3.31 6.18
N GLU A 77 -0.19 3.82 4.98
CA GLU A 77 0.74 4.94 4.78
C GLU A 77 0.50 6.06 5.79
N VAL A 78 -0.77 6.42 6.03
CA VAL A 78 -1.12 7.55 6.89
C VAL A 78 -0.59 7.36 8.31
N PRO A 79 -0.99 6.34 9.08
CA PRO A 79 -0.49 6.18 10.44
C PRO A 79 0.99 5.81 10.50
N VAL A 80 1.51 5.02 9.56
CA VAL A 80 2.92 4.59 9.59
C VAL A 80 3.86 5.75 9.29
N THR A 81 3.55 6.61 8.32
CA THR A 81 4.36 7.81 8.04
C THR A 81 4.36 8.78 9.22
N ASN A 82 3.23 8.91 9.92
CA ASN A 82 3.13 9.78 11.09
C ASN A 82 3.74 9.18 12.38
N LEU A 83 4.19 7.93 12.37
CA LEU A 83 4.85 7.30 13.54
C LEU A 83 6.03 8.13 14.06
N HIS A 84 6.78 8.75 13.16
CA HIS A 84 7.94 9.58 13.47
C HIS A 84 7.67 11.08 13.40
N GLN A 85 6.40 11.50 13.45
CA GLN A 85 6.04 12.92 13.42
C GLN A 85 6.75 13.70 14.53
N GLY A 86 7.44 14.79 14.14
CA GLY A 86 8.18 15.67 15.05
C GLY A 86 9.51 15.10 15.53
N GLU A 87 9.93 13.92 15.07
CA GLU A 87 11.17 13.26 15.53
C GLU A 87 12.39 13.69 14.71
N ILE A 88 13.56 13.60 15.37
CA ILE A 88 14.88 13.68 14.75
C ILE A 88 15.54 12.32 14.88
N ILE A 89 15.54 11.56 13.79
CA ILE A 89 16.07 10.20 13.71
C ILE A 89 17.61 10.26 13.62
N PRO A 90 18.36 9.42 14.35
CA PRO A 90 19.79 9.26 14.12
C PRO A 90 20.07 8.79 12.69
N GLU A 91 21.03 9.42 11.99
CA GLU A 91 21.40 9.01 10.61
C GLU A 91 21.79 7.54 10.52
N SER A 92 22.42 7.00 11.56
CA SER A 92 22.83 5.59 11.65
C SER A 92 21.66 4.59 11.66
N GLU A 93 20.42 5.07 11.93
CA GLU A 93 19.22 4.24 11.92
C GLU A 93 18.48 4.24 10.57
N LEU A 94 18.98 5.00 9.59
CA LEU A 94 18.42 5.02 8.26
C LEU A 94 19.06 3.96 7.35
N PRO A 95 18.30 3.27 6.49
CA PRO A 95 16.87 3.42 6.28
C PRO A 95 16.04 2.69 7.36
N LYS A 96 14.96 3.32 7.85
CA LYS A 96 13.91 2.62 8.60
C LYS A 96 12.86 2.09 7.62
N LYS A 97 12.46 0.83 7.81
CA LYS A 97 11.55 0.12 6.91
C LYS A 97 10.45 -0.55 7.69
N TYR A 98 9.20 -0.26 7.37
CA TYR A 98 8.03 -0.80 8.06
C TYR A 98 7.09 -1.48 7.08
N ALA A 99 6.60 -2.67 7.45
CA ALA A 99 5.51 -3.37 6.78
C ALA A 99 4.29 -3.39 7.69
N ALA A 100 3.16 -2.95 7.20
CA ALA A 100 1.96 -2.82 8.01
C ALA A 100 0.72 -3.36 7.28
N TYR A 101 0.01 -4.27 7.94
CA TYR A 101 -1.32 -4.68 7.50
C TYR A 101 -2.38 -3.71 8.01
N SER A 102 -3.32 -3.34 7.15
CA SER A 102 -4.53 -2.63 7.57
C SER A 102 -5.73 -2.92 6.68
N ALA A 103 -6.92 -2.74 7.24
CA ALA A 103 -8.08 -2.39 6.43
C ALA A 103 -7.89 -0.97 5.89
N CYS A 104 -8.30 -0.75 4.64
CA CYS A 104 -8.28 0.53 3.94
C CYS A 104 -9.71 0.90 3.55
N PHE A 105 -10.08 2.16 3.74
CA PHE A 105 -11.45 2.64 3.54
C PHE A 105 -11.46 3.75 2.50
N ARG A 106 -12.22 3.58 1.41
CA ARG A 106 -12.36 4.57 0.34
C ARG A 106 -13.82 4.69 -0.09
N ARG A 107 -14.31 5.91 -0.24
CA ARG A 107 -15.69 6.14 -0.70
C ARG A 107 -15.87 5.88 -2.18
N GLU A 108 -14.77 5.89 -2.94
CA GLU A 108 -14.77 5.68 -4.39
C GLU A 108 -15.73 6.67 -5.11
N ALA A 109 -15.77 7.93 -4.65
CA ALA A 109 -16.77 8.93 -5.02
C ALA A 109 -16.77 9.32 -6.50
N GLY A 110 -15.66 9.08 -7.22
CA GLY A 110 -15.53 9.38 -8.66
C GLY A 110 -15.67 8.17 -9.58
N SER A 111 -15.88 6.96 -9.05
CA SER A 111 -15.78 5.72 -9.82
C SER A 111 -17.13 5.12 -10.21
N TYR A 112 -17.95 5.89 -10.94
CA TYR A 112 -19.18 5.37 -11.54
C TYR A 112 -18.87 4.70 -12.89
N GLY A 113 -18.87 3.35 -12.95
CA GLY A 113 -18.64 2.66 -14.22
C GLY A 113 -18.50 1.15 -14.13
N LYS A 114 -18.05 0.54 -15.23
CA LYS A 114 -17.97 -0.92 -15.42
C LYS A 114 -17.01 -1.65 -14.46
N ASP A 115 -16.07 -0.95 -13.83
CA ASP A 115 -15.04 -1.53 -12.97
C ASP A 115 -15.47 -1.68 -11.50
N THR A 116 -16.75 -1.47 -11.18
CA THR A 116 -17.29 -1.55 -9.81
C THR A 116 -17.86 -2.92 -9.44
N ARG A 117 -17.66 -3.95 -10.27
CA ARG A 117 -18.20 -5.29 -10.03
C ARG A 117 -17.22 -6.17 -9.23
N GLY A 118 -17.77 -6.98 -8.33
CA GLY A 118 -17.00 -8.00 -7.59
C GLY A 118 -16.00 -7.42 -6.60
N LEU A 119 -14.76 -7.94 -6.61
CA LEU A 119 -13.68 -7.56 -5.70
C LEU A 119 -12.75 -6.47 -6.25
N ILE A 120 -12.90 -6.07 -7.52
CA ILE A 120 -11.94 -5.18 -8.20
C ILE A 120 -11.92 -3.78 -7.56
N ARG A 121 -13.08 -3.29 -7.10
CA ARG A 121 -13.22 -1.99 -6.48
C ARG A 121 -14.27 -2.03 -5.36
N VAL A 122 -13.82 -1.87 -4.14
CA VAL A 122 -14.63 -2.00 -2.92
C VAL A 122 -14.35 -0.86 -1.95
N HIS A 123 -15.33 -0.52 -1.11
CA HIS A 123 -15.22 0.57 -0.12
C HIS A 123 -14.30 0.23 1.05
N GLN A 124 -14.13 -1.05 1.34
CA GLN A 124 -13.21 -1.56 2.34
C GLN A 124 -12.42 -2.74 1.77
N PHE A 125 -11.11 -2.71 1.90
CA PHE A 125 -10.20 -3.79 1.47
C PHE A 125 -9.00 -3.89 2.39
N ASN A 126 -8.31 -5.02 2.30
CA ASN A 126 -7.09 -5.26 3.07
C ASN A 126 -5.85 -5.00 2.20
N LYS A 127 -4.82 -4.44 2.82
CA LYS A 127 -3.55 -4.14 2.16
C LYS A 127 -2.38 -4.30 3.14
N VAL A 128 -1.29 -4.87 2.66
CA VAL A 128 0.02 -4.75 3.30
C VAL A 128 0.70 -3.53 2.68
N GLU A 129 1.12 -2.60 3.50
CA GLU A 129 1.78 -1.37 3.09
C GLU A 129 3.23 -1.39 3.53
N LEU A 130 4.12 -0.92 2.67
CA LEU A 130 5.53 -0.75 2.93
C LEU A 130 5.85 0.74 3.01
N VAL A 131 6.51 1.17 4.09
CA VAL A 131 6.95 2.56 4.26
C VAL A 131 8.42 2.59 4.59
N LYS A 132 9.16 3.48 3.93
CA LYS A 132 10.58 3.70 4.19
C LYS A 132 10.85 5.15 4.56
N PHE A 133 11.73 5.33 5.54
CA PHE A 133 12.32 6.62 5.90
C PHE A 133 13.80 6.54 5.57
N VAL A 134 14.26 7.40 4.67
CA VAL A 134 15.56 7.22 4.04
C VAL A 134 16.37 8.52 3.99
N HIS A 135 17.69 8.37 3.91
CA HIS A 135 18.59 9.50 3.62
C HIS A 135 18.25 10.07 2.22
N PRO A 136 18.19 11.40 2.05
CA PRO A 136 17.84 12.03 0.78
C PRO A 136 18.66 11.53 -0.42
N ASP A 137 19.97 11.38 -0.26
CA ASP A 137 20.88 10.96 -1.33
C ASP A 137 20.60 9.54 -1.85
N ASN A 138 19.93 8.71 -1.04
CA ASN A 138 19.65 7.32 -1.38
C ASN A 138 18.19 7.09 -1.82
N SER A 139 17.33 8.11 -1.77
CA SER A 139 15.88 7.93 -1.89
C SER A 139 15.43 7.28 -3.22
N TYR A 140 16.08 7.62 -4.33
CA TYR A 140 15.76 7.02 -5.62
C TYR A 140 16.23 5.57 -5.72
N LYS A 141 17.40 5.25 -5.17
CA LYS A 141 17.87 3.86 -5.07
C LYS A 141 16.95 3.03 -4.15
N GLU A 142 16.46 3.64 -3.07
CA GLU A 142 15.52 2.99 -2.17
C GLU A 142 14.13 2.82 -2.79
N LEU A 143 13.76 3.64 -3.78
CA LEU A 143 12.55 3.43 -4.57
C LEU A 143 12.68 2.18 -5.44
N GLU A 144 13.82 1.98 -6.12
CA GLU A 144 14.05 0.76 -6.91
C GLU A 144 13.99 -0.49 -6.02
N THR A 145 14.61 -0.46 -4.83
CA THR A 145 14.52 -1.60 -3.90
C THR A 145 13.11 -1.79 -3.32
N LEU A 146 12.30 -0.74 -3.20
CA LEU A 146 10.90 -0.85 -2.80
C LEU A 146 10.07 -1.53 -3.89
N LEU A 147 10.31 -1.16 -5.15
CA LEU A 147 9.70 -1.80 -6.31
C LEU A 147 10.05 -3.30 -6.36
N GLU A 148 11.35 -3.64 -6.26
CA GLU A 148 11.82 -5.03 -6.22
C GLU A 148 11.15 -5.84 -5.08
N ASN A 149 10.94 -5.21 -3.92
CA ASN A 149 10.26 -5.88 -2.81
C ASN A 149 8.78 -6.18 -3.12
N ALA A 150 8.07 -5.28 -3.78
CA ALA A 150 6.69 -5.52 -4.21
C ALA A 150 6.61 -6.56 -5.34
N GLU A 151 7.51 -6.50 -6.33
CA GLU A 151 7.62 -7.49 -7.40
C GLU A 151 7.87 -8.91 -6.88
N ALA A 152 8.70 -9.04 -5.83
CA ALA A 152 9.04 -10.33 -5.25
C ALA A 152 7.81 -11.12 -4.78
N ILE A 153 6.75 -10.45 -4.33
CA ILE A 153 5.48 -11.10 -3.97
C ILE A 153 4.81 -11.68 -5.22
N LEU A 154 4.72 -10.93 -6.30
CA LEU A 154 4.10 -11.38 -7.55
C LEU A 154 4.89 -12.52 -8.20
N GLN A 155 6.22 -12.44 -8.14
CA GLN A 155 7.13 -13.48 -8.62
C GLN A 155 6.98 -14.77 -7.80
N ALA A 156 6.95 -14.67 -6.46
CA ALA A 156 6.78 -15.81 -5.58
C ALA A 156 5.41 -16.52 -5.80
N LEU A 157 4.38 -15.74 -6.17
CA LEU A 157 3.06 -16.27 -6.51
C LEU A 157 2.95 -16.74 -7.97
N GLY A 158 3.99 -16.55 -8.80
CA GLY A 158 4.02 -16.97 -10.20
C GLY A 158 3.01 -16.24 -11.09
N LEU A 159 2.67 -15.00 -10.75
CA LEU A 159 1.70 -14.21 -11.52
C LEU A 159 2.36 -13.47 -12.67
N HIS A 160 1.64 -13.34 -13.79
CA HIS A 160 2.05 -12.50 -14.90
C HIS A 160 1.75 -11.04 -14.57
N TYR A 161 2.77 -10.18 -14.61
CA TYR A 161 2.65 -8.77 -14.26
C TYR A 161 3.52 -7.88 -15.15
N ARG A 162 3.31 -6.59 -15.08
CA ARG A 162 4.16 -5.57 -15.66
C ARG A 162 4.40 -4.41 -14.68
N VAL A 163 5.48 -3.68 -14.91
CA VAL A 163 5.81 -2.45 -14.20
C VAL A 163 5.58 -1.26 -15.12
N LEU A 164 4.95 -0.21 -14.61
CA LEU A 164 4.76 1.06 -15.30
C LEU A 164 5.41 2.18 -14.51
N GLU A 165 6.27 2.97 -15.13
CA GLU A 165 6.68 4.26 -14.59
C GLU A 165 5.61 5.29 -14.95
N LEU A 166 5.03 5.96 -13.95
CA LEU A 166 3.97 6.92 -14.18
C LEU A 166 4.51 8.20 -14.79
N CYS A 167 3.84 8.66 -15.83
CA CYS A 167 4.11 9.97 -16.42
C CYS A 167 3.56 11.10 -15.54
N SER A 168 3.99 12.33 -15.78
CA SER A 168 3.61 13.50 -15.00
C SER A 168 2.10 13.78 -14.95
N GLY A 169 1.33 13.28 -15.92
CA GLY A 169 -0.13 13.43 -15.97
C GLY A 169 -0.87 12.52 -15.00
N ASP A 170 -0.27 11.36 -14.68
CA ASP A 170 -0.85 10.35 -13.79
C ASP A 170 -0.22 10.36 -12.39
N LEU A 171 0.93 11.04 -12.26
CA LEU A 171 1.63 11.16 -11.00
C LEU A 171 0.80 11.95 -9.97
N SER A 172 0.70 11.45 -8.74
CA SER A 172 0.05 12.19 -7.68
C SER A 172 0.83 13.48 -7.38
N PHE A 173 0.14 14.55 -6.95
CA PHE A 173 0.76 15.84 -6.65
C PHE A 173 1.82 15.79 -5.53
N SER A 174 1.82 14.76 -4.71
CA SER A 174 2.72 14.57 -3.58
C SER A 174 3.97 13.74 -3.91
N ALA A 175 3.92 12.94 -4.99
CA ALA A 175 5.01 12.05 -5.39
C ALA A 175 5.94 12.74 -6.41
N ALA A 176 7.25 12.53 -6.27
CA ALA A 176 8.25 12.97 -7.23
C ALA A 176 8.50 11.90 -8.32
N LYS A 177 8.36 10.63 -7.99
CA LYS A 177 8.43 9.48 -8.90
C LYS A 177 7.55 8.36 -8.38
N CYS A 178 6.92 7.62 -9.29
CA CYS A 178 6.04 6.51 -8.95
C CYS A 178 6.14 5.39 -9.98
N TYR A 179 6.12 4.14 -9.49
CA TYR A 179 5.94 2.93 -10.28
C TYR A 179 4.68 2.21 -9.87
N ASP A 180 3.88 1.78 -10.84
CA ASP A 180 2.76 0.88 -10.61
C ASP A 180 3.10 -0.54 -11.07
N LEU A 181 2.66 -1.52 -10.26
CA LEU A 181 2.66 -2.92 -10.65
C LEU A 181 1.25 -3.34 -11.00
N GLU A 182 1.11 -3.92 -12.17
CA GLU A 182 -0.16 -4.40 -12.67
C GLU A 182 -0.09 -5.89 -13.01
N VAL A 183 -1.06 -6.67 -12.51
CA VAL A 183 -1.20 -8.10 -12.83
C VAL A 183 -2.18 -8.31 -13.96
N TRP A 184 -1.93 -9.32 -14.78
CA TRP A 184 -2.85 -9.71 -15.84
C TRP A 184 -4.09 -10.40 -15.28
N SER A 185 -5.28 -9.95 -15.69
CA SER A 185 -6.57 -10.59 -15.42
C SER A 185 -7.10 -11.24 -16.69
N PRO A 186 -7.08 -12.58 -16.78
CA PRO A 186 -7.60 -13.29 -17.96
C PRO A 186 -9.08 -13.04 -18.22
N ALA A 187 -9.91 -12.98 -17.17
CA ALA A 187 -11.35 -12.77 -17.31
C ALA A 187 -11.71 -11.35 -17.77
N GLU A 188 -10.98 -10.34 -17.32
CA GLU A 188 -11.18 -8.96 -17.72
C GLU A 188 -10.41 -8.61 -19.01
N ASN A 189 -9.50 -9.49 -19.47
CA ASN A 189 -8.59 -9.28 -20.60
C ASN A 189 -7.83 -7.95 -20.51
N LYS A 190 -7.36 -7.60 -19.32
CA LYS A 190 -6.61 -6.36 -19.03
C LYS A 190 -5.69 -6.53 -17.83
N TYR A 191 -4.76 -5.58 -17.70
CA TYR A 191 -3.95 -5.44 -16.50
C TYR A 191 -4.71 -4.70 -15.40
N LEU A 192 -4.54 -5.15 -14.15
CA LEU A 192 -5.12 -4.56 -12.94
C LEU A 192 -3.99 -4.10 -12.03
N GLU A 193 -3.97 -2.83 -11.67
CA GLU A 193 -3.03 -2.29 -10.71
C GLU A 193 -3.22 -2.98 -9.34
N VAL A 194 -2.13 -3.50 -8.77
CA VAL A 194 -2.10 -4.17 -7.46
C VAL A 194 -1.17 -3.52 -6.46
N SER A 195 -0.22 -2.72 -6.94
CA SER A 195 0.71 -1.97 -6.11
C SER A 195 1.11 -0.68 -6.80
N SER A 196 1.36 0.36 -6.01
CA SER A 196 1.93 1.63 -6.44
C SER A 196 3.06 1.99 -5.48
N CYS A 197 4.27 2.20 -5.99
CA CYS A 197 5.49 2.49 -5.23
C CYS A 197 5.95 3.91 -5.51
N SER A 198 5.92 4.79 -4.50
CA SER A 198 6.18 6.23 -4.66
C SER A 198 7.34 6.72 -3.81
N ASN A 199 8.10 7.66 -4.37
CA ASN A 199 9.05 8.51 -3.66
C ASN A 199 8.45 9.90 -3.50
N PHE A 200 8.27 10.35 -2.27
CA PHE A 200 7.72 11.68 -1.96
C PHE A 200 8.80 12.71 -1.66
N GLU A 201 10.06 12.32 -1.77
CA GLU A 201 11.17 13.14 -1.31
C GLU A 201 10.88 13.71 0.09
N ASN A 202 11.03 15.00 0.29
CA ASN A 202 10.78 15.64 1.58
C ASN A 202 9.34 16.15 1.77
N PHE A 203 8.42 15.87 0.84
CA PHE A 203 7.06 16.42 0.89
C PHE A 203 6.35 16.06 2.21
N GLN A 204 6.31 14.78 2.57
CA GLN A 204 5.66 14.32 3.79
C GLN A 204 6.49 14.65 5.03
N ALA A 205 7.81 14.50 4.95
CA ALA A 205 8.73 14.80 6.04
C ALA A 205 8.65 16.27 6.48
N ARG A 206 8.52 17.19 5.53
CA ARG A 206 8.35 18.62 5.81
C ARG A 206 7.04 18.92 6.53
N ARG A 207 5.95 18.28 6.15
CA ARG A 207 4.62 18.44 6.76
C ARG A 207 4.54 17.83 8.16
N SER A 208 5.16 16.65 8.34
CA SER A 208 5.20 15.92 9.62
C SER A 208 6.38 16.33 10.49
N ASN A 209 7.24 17.26 10.04
CA ASN A 209 8.48 17.65 10.72
C ASN A 209 9.37 16.46 11.11
N ILE A 210 9.54 15.50 10.18
CA ILE A 210 10.41 14.34 10.37
C ILE A 210 11.79 14.66 9.82
N ARG A 211 12.80 14.53 10.67
CA ARG A 211 14.18 14.92 10.36
C ARG A 211 15.16 13.82 10.72
N TYR A 212 16.37 13.94 10.24
CA TYR A 212 17.49 13.15 10.73
C TYR A 212 18.63 14.06 11.20
N ARG A 213 19.50 13.52 12.06
CA ARG A 213 20.70 14.19 12.52
C ARG A 213 21.84 13.84 11.57
N ASN A 214 22.23 14.78 10.73
CA ASN A 214 23.37 14.60 9.81
C ASN A 214 24.67 14.54 10.60
N ASN A 215 25.39 13.40 10.53
CA ASN A 215 26.59 13.15 11.30
C ASN A 215 27.78 14.02 10.85
N SER A 216 27.82 14.41 9.58
CA SER A 216 28.91 15.20 9.02
C SER A 216 28.79 16.68 9.37
N THR A 217 27.56 17.21 9.40
CA THR A 217 27.29 18.64 9.63
C THR A 217 26.81 18.93 11.05
N GLY A 218 26.35 17.92 11.79
CA GLY A 218 25.69 18.05 13.08
C GLY A 218 24.29 18.68 12.99
N LYS A 219 23.82 19.04 11.81
CA LYS A 219 22.53 19.72 11.59
C LYS A 219 21.37 18.74 11.50
N SER A 220 20.20 19.25 11.79
CA SER A 220 18.93 18.52 11.61
C SER A 220 18.40 18.84 10.19
N GLU A 221 18.25 17.81 9.36
CA GLU A 221 17.83 17.91 7.97
C GLU A 221 16.56 17.06 7.75
N LEU A 222 15.77 17.39 6.71
CA LEU A 222 14.58 16.61 6.38
C LEU A 222 14.98 15.28 5.78
N ILE A 223 14.31 14.19 6.17
CA ILE A 223 14.43 12.90 5.51
C ILE A 223 13.60 12.85 4.22
N HIS A 224 13.77 11.81 3.42
CA HIS A 224 12.83 11.43 2.38
C HIS A 224 11.97 10.25 2.84
N THR A 225 10.70 10.23 2.38
CA THR A 225 9.75 9.16 2.65
C THR A 225 9.36 8.47 1.36
N LEU A 226 9.21 7.15 1.44
CA LEU A 226 8.72 6.33 0.35
C LEU A 226 7.62 5.43 0.88
N ASN A 227 6.64 5.13 0.04
CA ASN A 227 5.71 4.06 0.31
C ASN A 227 5.43 3.20 -0.92
N GLY A 228 4.94 2.00 -0.68
CA GLY A 228 4.43 1.12 -1.72
C GLY A 228 3.54 0.05 -1.12
N SER A 229 2.58 -0.40 -1.92
CA SER A 229 1.79 -1.55 -1.48
C SER A 229 2.64 -2.81 -1.59
N GLY A 230 2.80 -3.50 -0.49
CA GLY A 230 3.34 -4.86 -0.42
C GLY A 230 2.33 -5.92 -0.82
N VAL A 231 1.30 -5.60 -1.40
CA VAL A 231 0.25 -5.74 -2.38
C VAL A 231 -1.15 -5.66 -1.76
N ALA A 232 -2.11 -5.07 -2.48
CA ALA A 232 -3.52 -5.02 -2.09
C ALA A 232 -4.22 -6.35 -2.37
N THR A 233 -4.91 -6.93 -1.36
CA THR A 233 -5.46 -8.29 -1.45
C THR A 233 -6.56 -8.49 -2.48
N PRO A 234 -7.50 -7.55 -2.75
CA PRO A 234 -8.64 -7.87 -3.60
C PRO A 234 -8.28 -8.22 -5.04
N ARG A 235 -7.51 -7.36 -5.70
CA ARG A 235 -7.08 -7.59 -7.09
C ARG A 235 -6.07 -8.73 -7.19
N LEU A 236 -5.22 -8.90 -6.16
CA LEU A 236 -4.31 -10.04 -6.08
C LEU A 236 -5.08 -11.36 -5.99
N MET A 237 -6.16 -11.41 -5.18
CA MET A 237 -7.03 -12.59 -5.09
C MET A 237 -7.72 -12.88 -6.42
N VAL A 238 -8.22 -11.84 -7.12
CA VAL A 238 -8.81 -12.01 -8.45
C VAL A 238 -7.81 -12.65 -9.41
N ALA A 239 -6.60 -12.09 -9.49
CA ALA A 239 -5.57 -12.62 -10.37
C ALA A 239 -5.17 -14.07 -10.03
N LEU A 240 -5.05 -14.41 -8.74
CA LEU A 240 -4.75 -15.76 -8.30
C LEU A 240 -5.85 -16.75 -8.65
N LEU A 241 -7.11 -16.41 -8.35
CA LEU A 241 -8.25 -17.27 -8.65
C LEU A 241 -8.40 -17.49 -10.15
N GLU A 242 -8.30 -16.43 -10.96
CA GLU A 242 -8.42 -16.52 -12.41
C GLU A 242 -7.25 -17.29 -13.06
N THR A 243 -6.04 -17.19 -12.51
CA THR A 243 -4.85 -17.87 -13.03
C THR A 243 -4.83 -19.36 -12.67
N TYR A 244 -5.28 -19.70 -11.45
CA TYR A 244 -5.07 -21.05 -10.89
C TYR A 244 -6.35 -21.87 -10.66
N GLN A 245 -7.54 -21.31 -10.96
CA GLN A 245 -8.77 -22.11 -10.85
C GLN A 245 -8.78 -23.25 -11.89
N GLN A 246 -9.33 -24.40 -11.48
CA GLN A 246 -9.48 -25.59 -12.32
C GLN A 246 -10.97 -25.98 -12.35
N GLU A 247 -11.36 -26.80 -13.35
CA GLU A 247 -12.78 -27.19 -13.56
C GLU A 247 -13.41 -27.83 -12.30
N ASP A 248 -12.66 -28.65 -11.59
CA ASP A 248 -13.18 -29.43 -10.45
C ASP A 248 -12.82 -28.85 -9.08
N GLU A 249 -11.83 -27.94 -8.98
CA GLU A 249 -11.35 -27.39 -7.70
C GLU A 249 -10.71 -26.00 -7.85
N ILE A 250 -11.04 -25.10 -6.92
CA ILE A 250 -10.34 -23.82 -6.79
C ILE A 250 -8.92 -24.08 -6.27
N GLY A 251 -7.95 -24.13 -7.16
CA GLY A 251 -6.53 -23.95 -6.90
C GLY A 251 -5.87 -24.68 -5.72
N ARG A 252 -6.10 -25.98 -5.52
CA ARG A 252 -5.51 -26.71 -4.38
C ARG A 252 -3.99 -26.79 -4.40
N ALA A 253 -3.37 -26.82 -5.55
CA ALA A 253 -1.94 -27.13 -5.66
C ALA A 253 -1.02 -25.95 -5.32
N SER A 254 -1.33 -24.75 -5.76
CA SER A 254 -0.40 -23.60 -5.61
C SER A 254 -0.39 -22.98 -4.21
N CYS A 255 -1.51 -23.05 -3.48
CA CYS A 255 -1.59 -22.50 -2.12
C CYS A 255 -0.98 -23.40 -1.03
N ARG A 256 -0.83 -24.71 -1.27
CA ARG A 256 -0.25 -25.64 -0.27
C ARG A 256 1.26 -25.72 -0.29
N GLU A 257 1.88 -25.45 -1.44
CA GLU A 257 3.34 -25.62 -1.60
C GLU A 257 4.13 -24.31 -1.44
N ARG A 258 3.48 -23.15 -1.40
CA ARG A 258 4.15 -21.85 -1.42
C ARG A 258 3.75 -20.89 -0.30
N VAL A 259 2.80 -21.25 0.58
CA VAL A 259 2.37 -20.43 1.74
C VAL A 259 2.58 -21.19 3.03
#